data_f38ae804f5f4d02d7550566923b687c2
#
_entry.id   f38ae804f5f4d02d7550566923b687c2
#
_cell.length_a   1.000
_cell.length_b   1.000
_cell.length_c   1.000
_cell.angle_alpha   90.00
_cell.angle_beta   90.00
_cell.angle_gamma   90.00
#
_symmetry.space_group_name_H-M   'P 1'
#
loop_
_entity.id
_entity.type
_entity.pdbx_description
1 polymer ?
#
loop_
_entity_poly.entity_id
_entity_poly.type
_entity_poly.pdbx_seq_one_letter_code
_entity_poly.pdbx_strand_id
1 'polypeptide(L)'
;MDKIEGFLGKSVEGKKSRVPARLDLIQSGTGLFLGLFMWLHMLFVSTILISKEAFDGVVAMFELRFISDSHFMSYCTFVVAVGVFIIFFIHAALGMRKMPINFRQWQVYRAHTIRMKHEDTTLWWVQACTGFIMFFLASAHLIIIATSPVLSADVSGNRMFTHLMWLFYLVLLFSVELHGGIGLYRLCVKWGWFEGKNYKETREKLKKAKWVLSGFFIVLGLLSMVTFLKIGYHNFTAM
;
A
#
# COMPACT_ATOMS: atom_id res chain seq x y z
N MET A 1 -33.91 11.93 -0.62
CA MET A 1 -32.60 11.67 -1.26
C MET A 1 -32.15 10.29 -0.86
N ASP A 2 -31.95 9.42 -1.83
CA ASP A 2 -31.57 8.05 -1.56
C ASP A 2 -30.16 8.00 -0.95
N LYS A 3 -29.99 7.24 0.13
CA LYS A 3 -28.69 7.07 0.82
C LYS A 3 -27.62 6.52 -0.13
N ILE A 4 -28.04 5.70 -1.11
CA ILE A 4 -27.17 5.10 -2.14
C ILE A 4 -26.61 6.19 -3.08
N GLU A 5 -27.41 7.15 -3.49
CA GLU A 5 -26.96 8.25 -4.37
C GLU A 5 -25.98 9.17 -3.65
N GLY A 6 -26.20 9.44 -2.36
CA GLY A 6 -25.24 10.17 -1.53
C GLY A 6 -23.90 9.45 -1.40
N PHE A 7 -23.92 8.12 -1.26
CA PHE A 7 -22.71 7.30 -1.20
C PHE A 7 -21.95 7.27 -2.54
N LEU A 8 -22.64 7.14 -3.67
CA LEU A 8 -22.05 7.13 -5.01
C LEU A 8 -21.58 8.51 -5.49
N GLY A 9 -21.83 9.57 -4.73
CA GLY A 9 -21.42 10.93 -5.08
C GLY A 9 -22.26 11.57 -6.18
N LYS A 10 -23.43 10.99 -6.52
CA LYS A 10 -24.38 11.57 -7.47
C LYS A 10 -25.19 12.67 -6.75
N SER A 11 -25.32 13.83 -7.37
CA SER A 11 -26.26 14.85 -6.92
C SER A 11 -27.60 14.65 -7.62
N VAL A 12 -28.65 14.41 -6.86
CA VAL A 12 -30.03 14.55 -7.34
C VAL A 12 -30.46 16.00 -7.08
N GLU A 13 -31.32 16.55 -7.90
CA GLU A 13 -31.90 17.88 -7.72
C GLU A 13 -32.47 18.01 -6.30
N GLY A 14 -31.82 18.81 -5.47
CA GLY A 14 -32.18 18.98 -4.05
C GLY A 14 -31.01 19.49 -3.20
N LYS A 15 -31.15 19.44 -1.88
CA LYS A 15 -30.10 19.87 -0.92
C LYS A 15 -28.82 19.08 -1.12
N LYS A 16 -27.72 19.76 -1.45
CA LYS A 16 -26.39 19.14 -1.61
C LYS A 16 -25.96 18.43 -0.33
N SER A 17 -25.76 17.11 -0.43
CA SER A 17 -25.27 16.31 0.69
C SER A 17 -23.77 16.52 0.93
N ARG A 18 -23.34 16.57 2.20
CA ARG A 18 -21.93 16.60 2.60
C ARG A 18 -21.30 15.20 2.68
N VAL A 19 -22.07 14.15 2.50
CA VAL A 19 -21.61 12.75 2.60
C VAL A 19 -20.46 12.45 1.63
N PRO A 20 -20.51 12.79 0.33
CA PRO A 20 -19.42 12.54 -0.59
C PRO A 20 -18.08 13.17 -0.13
N ALA A 21 -18.13 14.39 0.40
CA ALA A 21 -16.94 15.09 0.88
C ALA A 21 -16.34 14.40 2.13
N ARG A 22 -17.18 13.93 3.05
CA ARG A 22 -16.73 13.19 4.24
C ARG A 22 -16.09 11.85 3.87
N LEU A 23 -16.70 11.11 2.94
CA LEU A 23 -16.15 9.84 2.44
C LEU A 23 -14.81 10.06 1.73
N ASP A 24 -14.67 11.18 1.05
CA ASP A 24 -13.44 11.56 0.36
C ASP A 24 -12.33 11.95 1.35
N LEU A 25 -12.68 12.59 2.46
CA LEU A 25 -11.76 12.85 3.57
C LEU A 25 -11.27 11.54 4.23
N ILE A 26 -12.20 10.60 4.50
CA ILE A 26 -11.85 9.30 5.08
C ILE A 26 -10.93 8.52 4.13
N GLN A 27 -11.23 8.51 2.82
CA GLN A 27 -10.35 7.88 1.83
C GLN A 27 -8.96 8.52 1.81
N SER A 28 -8.87 9.84 1.93
CA SER A 28 -7.59 10.56 1.97
C SER A 28 -6.80 10.22 3.24
N GLY A 29 -7.46 10.22 4.41
CA GLY A 29 -6.84 9.89 5.69
C GLY A 29 -6.35 8.44 5.76
N THR A 30 -7.18 7.48 5.33
CA THR A 30 -6.78 6.06 5.27
C THR A 30 -5.66 5.83 4.25
N GLY A 31 -5.68 6.52 3.11
CA GLY A 31 -4.60 6.45 2.11
C GLY A 31 -3.28 7.03 2.62
N LEU A 32 -3.33 8.14 3.35
CA LEU A 32 -2.15 8.73 3.99
C LEU A 32 -1.55 7.75 5.01
N PHE A 33 -2.39 7.22 5.90
CA PHE A 33 -1.96 6.25 6.90
C PHE A 33 -1.29 5.03 6.27
N LEU A 34 -1.95 4.40 5.29
CA LEU A 34 -1.44 3.21 4.62
C LEU A 34 -0.13 3.48 3.84
N GLY A 35 -0.02 4.63 3.19
CA GLY A 35 1.20 5.01 2.47
C GLY A 35 2.40 5.23 3.39
N LEU A 36 2.19 5.93 4.52
CA LEU A 36 3.24 6.13 5.52
C LEU A 36 3.59 4.81 6.25
N PHE A 37 2.57 4.01 6.59
CA PHE A 37 2.77 2.69 7.17
C PHE A 37 3.58 1.79 6.23
N MET A 38 3.29 1.79 4.93
CA MET A 38 4.02 1.01 3.93
C MET A 38 5.52 1.39 3.91
N TRP A 39 5.86 2.66 3.86
CA TRP A 39 7.26 3.09 3.86
C TRP A 39 7.97 2.72 5.16
N LEU A 40 7.32 2.92 6.31
CA LEU A 40 7.87 2.51 7.60
C LEU A 40 8.05 0.99 7.69
N HIS A 41 7.06 0.22 7.22
CA HIS A 41 7.12 -1.23 7.13
C HIS A 41 8.30 -1.69 6.24
N MET A 42 8.50 -1.06 5.08
CA MET A 42 9.62 -1.37 4.20
C MET A 42 10.98 -1.10 4.86
N LEU A 43 11.12 -0.01 5.62
CA LEU A 43 12.33 0.27 6.39
C LEU A 43 12.58 -0.81 7.44
N PHE A 44 11.56 -1.26 8.16
CA PHE A 44 11.69 -2.32 9.15
C PHE A 44 12.06 -3.67 8.52
N VAL A 45 11.42 -4.04 7.42
CA VAL A 45 11.76 -5.27 6.68
C VAL A 45 13.19 -5.21 6.14
N SER A 46 13.67 -4.02 5.74
CA SER A 46 15.01 -3.85 5.20
C SER A 46 16.15 -3.98 6.23
N THR A 47 15.84 -4.06 7.53
CA THR A 47 16.85 -4.37 8.56
C THR A 47 17.48 -5.75 8.37
N ILE A 48 16.87 -6.64 7.59
CA ILE A 48 17.46 -7.91 7.14
C ILE A 48 18.76 -7.71 6.33
N LEU A 49 18.93 -6.55 5.70
CA LEU A 49 20.16 -6.21 4.99
C LEU A 49 21.36 -5.96 5.93
N ILE A 50 21.09 -5.65 7.19
CA ILE A 50 22.11 -5.49 8.23
C ILE A 50 22.48 -6.89 8.76
N SER A 51 21.51 -7.61 9.31
CA SER A 51 21.67 -9.00 9.76
C SER A 51 20.31 -9.65 10.06
N LYS A 52 20.31 -11.00 10.26
CA LYS A 52 19.13 -11.73 10.76
C LYS A 52 18.72 -11.23 12.14
N GLU A 53 19.69 -11.00 13.02
CA GLU A 53 19.47 -10.54 14.39
C GLU A 53 18.87 -9.14 14.43
N ALA A 54 19.26 -8.25 13.50
CA ALA A 54 18.67 -6.92 13.39
C ALA A 54 17.20 -6.98 12.99
N PHE A 55 16.85 -7.83 12.02
CA PHE A 55 15.47 -8.06 11.62
C PHE A 55 14.65 -8.69 12.76
N ASP A 56 15.16 -9.76 13.36
CA ASP A 56 14.47 -10.46 14.47
C ASP A 56 14.34 -9.56 15.72
N GLY A 57 15.30 -8.65 15.94
CA GLY A 57 15.21 -7.62 16.98
C GLY A 57 14.08 -6.62 16.74
N VAL A 58 13.88 -6.18 15.48
CA VAL A 58 12.77 -5.31 15.12
C VAL A 58 11.43 -6.05 15.27
N VAL A 59 11.34 -7.31 14.85
CA VAL A 59 10.17 -8.16 15.08
C VAL A 59 9.88 -8.27 16.58
N ALA A 60 10.90 -8.59 17.40
CA ALA A 60 10.76 -8.70 18.84
C ALA A 60 10.28 -7.39 19.50
N MET A 61 10.73 -6.24 18.99
CA MET A 61 10.26 -4.94 19.47
C MET A 61 8.75 -4.74 19.18
N PHE A 62 8.27 -5.06 17.98
CA PHE A 62 6.85 -4.95 17.64
C PHE A 62 5.99 -5.97 18.38
N GLU A 63 6.53 -7.14 18.64
CA GLU A 63 5.87 -8.17 19.42
C GLU A 63 5.98 -7.92 20.94
N LEU A 64 6.60 -6.82 21.37
CA LEU A 64 6.79 -6.48 22.79
C LEU A 64 7.50 -7.59 23.59
N ARG A 65 8.37 -8.40 22.98
CA ARG A 65 9.04 -9.54 23.62
C ARG A 65 9.90 -9.15 24.84
N PHE A 66 10.24 -7.87 24.98
CA PHE A 66 10.92 -7.34 26.15
C PHE A 66 10.05 -7.26 27.41
N ILE A 67 8.71 -7.40 27.29
CA ILE A 67 7.77 -7.38 28.41
C ILE A 67 7.45 -8.80 28.90
N SER A 68 7.39 -9.77 27.98
CA SER A 68 7.07 -11.18 28.32
C SER A 68 7.52 -12.12 27.22
N ASP A 69 8.11 -13.27 27.57
CA ASP A 69 8.54 -14.32 26.63
C ASP A 69 7.40 -15.27 26.22
N SER A 70 6.15 -14.96 26.58
CA SER A 70 5.03 -15.85 26.33
C SER A 70 4.48 -15.76 24.91
N HIS A 71 3.78 -16.81 24.46
CA HIS A 71 3.05 -16.88 23.18
C HIS A 71 2.04 -15.74 22.96
N PHE A 72 1.75 -14.93 23.98
CA PHE A 72 0.92 -13.73 23.91
C PHE A 72 1.43 -12.72 22.86
N MET A 73 2.68 -12.76 22.50
CA MET A 73 3.37 -11.81 21.63
C MET A 73 3.00 -11.96 20.14
N SER A 74 2.73 -13.16 19.68
CA SER A 74 2.20 -13.38 18.31
C SER A 74 0.85 -12.70 18.11
N TYR A 75 0.10 -12.42 19.19
CA TYR A 75 -1.14 -11.64 19.12
C TYR A 75 -0.92 -10.17 18.75
N CYS A 76 0.23 -9.57 19.11
CA CYS A 76 0.53 -8.19 18.69
C CYS A 76 0.64 -8.09 17.16
N THR A 77 1.38 -8.99 16.54
CA THR A 77 1.46 -9.05 15.06
C THR A 77 0.09 -9.32 14.44
N PHE A 78 -0.70 -10.22 15.01
CA PHE A 78 -2.07 -10.49 14.56
C PHE A 78 -2.95 -9.23 14.66
N VAL A 79 -2.95 -8.54 15.80
CA VAL A 79 -3.77 -7.32 16.02
C VAL A 79 -3.37 -6.21 15.05
N VAL A 80 -2.08 -6.00 14.83
CA VAL A 80 -1.59 -5.02 13.85
C VAL A 80 -2.04 -5.40 12.43
N ALA A 81 -1.88 -6.68 12.04
CA ALA A 81 -2.28 -7.16 10.72
C ALA A 81 -3.79 -6.98 10.49
N VAL A 82 -4.63 -7.32 11.47
CA VAL A 82 -6.09 -7.14 11.40
C VAL A 82 -6.45 -5.65 11.36
N GLY A 83 -5.83 -4.82 12.18
CA GLY A 83 -6.06 -3.37 12.17
C GLY A 83 -5.73 -2.73 10.82
N VAL A 84 -4.58 -3.06 10.26
CA VAL A 84 -4.18 -2.61 8.92
C VAL A 84 -5.14 -3.15 7.86
N PHE A 85 -5.58 -4.41 7.98
CA PHE A 85 -6.53 -5.01 7.04
C PHE A 85 -7.88 -4.28 7.02
N ILE A 86 -8.40 -3.90 8.18
CA ILE A 86 -9.64 -3.12 8.29
C ILE A 86 -9.49 -1.75 7.60
N ILE A 87 -8.39 -1.03 7.88
CA ILE A 87 -8.12 0.28 7.26
C ILE A 87 -7.94 0.13 5.74
N PHE A 88 -7.23 -0.90 5.31
CA PHE A 88 -7.05 -1.23 3.90
C PHE A 88 -8.38 -1.51 3.20
N PHE A 89 -9.26 -2.30 3.82
CA PHE A 89 -10.57 -2.62 3.25
C PHE A 89 -11.46 -1.37 3.13
N ILE A 90 -11.47 -0.52 4.15
CA ILE A 90 -12.20 0.77 4.12
C ILE A 90 -11.65 1.64 2.97
N HIS A 91 -10.32 1.75 2.86
CA HIS A 91 -9.66 2.52 1.80
C HIS A 91 -10.04 2.01 0.41
N ALA A 92 -9.97 0.69 0.19
CA ALA A 92 -10.29 0.05 -1.08
C ALA A 92 -11.77 0.23 -1.45
N ALA A 93 -12.69 0.02 -0.50
CA ALA A 93 -14.13 0.21 -0.72
C ALA A 93 -14.46 1.66 -1.11
N LEU A 94 -13.84 2.65 -0.45
CA LEU A 94 -14.00 4.05 -0.78
C LEU A 94 -13.35 4.43 -2.12
N GLY A 95 -12.25 3.76 -2.49
CA GLY A 95 -11.60 3.90 -3.80
C GLY A 95 -12.47 3.36 -4.94
N MET A 96 -13.03 2.16 -4.76
CA MET A 96 -13.89 1.51 -5.76
C MET A 96 -15.16 2.33 -6.08
N ARG A 97 -15.65 3.11 -5.12
CA ARG A 97 -16.77 4.04 -5.35
C ARG A 97 -16.55 4.99 -6.53
N LYS A 98 -15.30 5.32 -6.85
CA LYS A 98 -14.91 6.27 -7.90
C LYS A 98 -14.64 5.59 -9.25
N MET A 99 -14.70 4.27 -9.30
CA MET A 99 -14.47 3.53 -10.53
C MET A 99 -15.71 3.52 -11.42
N PRO A 100 -15.55 3.37 -12.75
CA PRO A 100 -16.67 3.16 -13.66
C PRO A 100 -17.46 1.90 -13.28
N ILE A 101 -18.78 2.03 -13.20
CA ILE A 101 -19.67 0.94 -12.76
C ILE A 101 -20.06 0.02 -13.94
N ASN A 102 -20.01 0.55 -15.17
CA ASN A 102 -20.37 -0.19 -16.36
C ASN A 102 -19.42 0.07 -17.52
N PHE A 103 -19.49 -0.79 -18.54
CA PHE A 103 -18.62 -0.73 -19.71
C PHE A 103 -18.71 0.59 -20.48
N ARG A 104 -19.90 1.18 -20.60
CA ARG A 104 -20.12 2.48 -21.27
C ARG A 104 -19.36 3.61 -20.54
N GLN A 105 -19.46 3.66 -19.23
CA GLN A 105 -18.72 4.64 -18.43
C GLN A 105 -17.22 4.44 -18.59
N TRP A 106 -16.77 3.18 -18.62
CA TRP A 106 -15.37 2.84 -18.82
C TRP A 106 -14.86 3.30 -20.19
N GLN A 107 -15.65 3.11 -21.26
CA GLN A 107 -15.32 3.59 -22.61
C GLN A 107 -15.20 5.12 -22.65
N VAL A 108 -16.16 5.85 -22.06
CA VAL A 108 -16.14 7.32 -21.98
C VAL A 108 -14.90 7.79 -21.22
N TYR A 109 -14.59 7.15 -20.12
CA TYR A 109 -13.44 7.48 -19.29
C TYR A 109 -12.12 7.26 -20.05
N ARG A 110 -11.99 6.12 -20.72
CA ARG A 110 -10.84 5.80 -21.57
C ARG A 110 -10.67 6.82 -22.72
N ALA A 111 -11.75 7.13 -23.42
CA ALA A 111 -11.72 8.11 -24.53
C ALA A 111 -11.29 9.51 -24.02
N HIS A 112 -11.78 9.92 -22.84
CA HIS A 112 -11.38 11.16 -22.20
C HIS A 112 -9.88 11.16 -21.86
N THR A 113 -9.38 10.09 -21.26
CA THR A 113 -7.95 9.93 -20.91
C THR A 113 -7.05 10.05 -22.15
N ILE A 114 -7.40 9.39 -23.24
CA ILE A 114 -6.63 9.42 -24.48
C ILE A 114 -6.59 10.84 -25.07
N ARG A 115 -7.69 11.58 -24.99
CA ARG A 115 -7.78 12.97 -25.49
C ARG A 115 -7.00 13.96 -24.64
N MET A 116 -7.01 13.80 -23.32
CA MET A 116 -6.36 14.72 -22.39
C MET A 116 -4.85 14.75 -22.55
N LYS A 117 -4.20 13.62 -22.90
CA LYS A 117 -2.74 13.48 -23.03
C LYS A 117 -1.98 14.09 -21.82
N HIS A 118 -2.58 14.00 -20.62
CA HIS A 118 -2.05 14.62 -19.42
C HIS A 118 -1.41 13.58 -18.52
N GLU A 119 -0.20 13.86 -18.04
CA GLU A 119 0.59 12.93 -17.23
C GLU A 119 -0.16 12.48 -15.96
N ASP A 120 -0.80 13.40 -15.24
CA ASP A 120 -1.54 13.06 -14.01
C ASP A 120 -2.72 12.12 -14.28
N THR A 121 -3.29 12.14 -15.49
CA THR A 121 -4.33 11.20 -15.91
C THR A 121 -3.74 9.80 -16.12
N THR A 122 -2.54 9.72 -16.71
CA THR A 122 -1.81 8.45 -16.84
C THR A 122 -1.43 7.89 -15.47
N LEU A 123 -0.92 8.73 -14.57
CA LEU A 123 -0.62 8.35 -13.18
C LEU A 123 -1.87 7.82 -12.46
N TRP A 124 -3.04 8.43 -12.70
CA TRP A 124 -4.28 7.93 -12.13
C TRP A 124 -4.60 6.50 -12.62
N TRP A 125 -4.41 6.21 -13.91
CA TRP A 125 -4.61 4.86 -14.44
C TRP A 125 -3.67 3.84 -13.82
N VAL A 126 -2.39 4.18 -13.73
CA VAL A 126 -1.40 3.31 -13.05
C VAL A 126 -1.82 3.05 -11.61
N GLN A 127 -2.23 4.09 -10.89
CA GLN A 127 -2.71 3.96 -9.50
C GLN A 127 -3.97 3.09 -9.42
N ALA A 128 -4.91 3.22 -10.36
CA ALA A 128 -6.12 2.41 -10.38
C ALA A 128 -5.83 0.93 -10.63
N CYS A 129 -5.02 0.62 -11.65
CA CYS A 129 -4.63 -0.75 -11.99
C CYS A 129 -3.84 -1.42 -10.86
N THR A 130 -2.84 -0.72 -10.31
CA THR A 130 -2.04 -1.24 -9.20
C THR A 130 -2.87 -1.40 -7.92
N GLY A 131 -3.83 -0.51 -7.66
CA GLY A 131 -4.78 -0.65 -6.56
C GLY A 131 -5.67 -1.89 -6.70
N PHE A 132 -6.09 -2.21 -7.92
CA PHE A 132 -6.85 -3.43 -8.18
C PHE A 132 -6.01 -4.70 -7.96
N ILE A 133 -4.77 -4.72 -8.43
CA ILE A 133 -3.82 -5.81 -8.17
C ILE A 133 -3.58 -5.97 -6.67
N MET A 134 -3.35 -4.86 -5.97
CA MET A 134 -3.15 -4.84 -4.52
C MET A 134 -4.35 -5.36 -3.74
N PHE A 135 -5.57 -5.13 -4.22
CA PHE A 135 -6.77 -5.63 -3.53
C PHE A 135 -6.67 -7.14 -3.28
N PHE A 136 -6.14 -7.90 -4.22
CA PHE A 136 -5.90 -9.34 -4.06
C PHE A 136 -4.60 -9.66 -3.33
N LEU A 137 -3.49 -9.08 -3.76
CA LEU A 137 -2.18 -9.44 -3.23
C LEU A 137 -1.96 -8.93 -1.79
N ALA A 138 -2.34 -7.68 -1.48
CA ALA A 138 -2.20 -7.18 -0.12
C ALA A 138 -3.18 -7.86 0.84
N SER A 139 -4.41 -8.22 0.39
CA SER A 139 -5.32 -9.03 1.19
C SER A 139 -4.71 -10.38 1.51
N ALA A 140 -4.15 -11.09 0.53
CA ALA A 140 -3.49 -12.36 0.74
C ALA A 140 -2.30 -12.24 1.70
N HIS A 141 -1.46 -11.19 1.53
CA HIS A 141 -0.36 -10.91 2.44
C HIS A 141 -0.83 -10.74 3.89
N LEU A 142 -1.82 -9.89 4.12
CA LEU A 142 -2.36 -9.61 5.45
C LEU A 142 -3.00 -10.85 6.10
N ILE A 143 -3.71 -11.68 5.30
CA ILE A 143 -4.28 -12.94 5.76
C ILE A 143 -3.16 -13.91 6.16
N ILE A 144 -2.09 -14.05 5.36
CA ILE A 144 -0.95 -14.92 5.67
C ILE A 144 -0.30 -14.49 7.00
N ILE A 145 -0.10 -13.19 7.21
CA ILE A 145 0.48 -12.69 8.46
C ILE A 145 -0.47 -12.88 9.65
N ALA A 146 -1.77 -12.67 9.46
CA ALA A 146 -2.76 -12.89 10.52
C ALA A 146 -2.91 -14.37 10.90
N THR A 147 -2.87 -15.28 9.93
CA THR A 147 -3.02 -16.74 10.17
C THR A 147 -1.73 -17.44 10.59
N SER A 148 -0.59 -16.85 10.30
CA SER A 148 0.74 -17.37 10.65
C SER A 148 1.60 -16.24 11.23
N PRO A 149 1.28 -15.75 12.44
CA PRO A 149 1.83 -14.53 12.97
C PRO A 149 3.28 -14.69 13.49
N VAL A 150 3.82 -15.90 13.54
CA VAL A 150 5.22 -16.12 13.91
C VAL A 150 6.12 -15.60 12.79
N LEU A 151 6.94 -14.62 13.11
CA LEU A 151 7.87 -13.97 12.21
C LEU A 151 9.30 -14.13 12.71
N SER A 152 10.20 -14.49 11.80
CA SER A 152 11.66 -14.44 11.95
C SER A 152 12.32 -14.37 10.58
N ALA A 153 13.62 -14.08 10.55
CA ALA A 153 14.40 -14.07 9.32
C ALA A 153 14.34 -15.44 8.61
N ASP A 154 14.46 -16.54 9.36
CA ASP A 154 14.42 -17.89 8.80
C ASP A 154 13.03 -18.29 8.31
N VAL A 155 11.98 -18.02 9.07
CA VAL A 155 10.59 -18.27 8.64
C VAL A 155 10.26 -17.48 7.38
N SER A 156 10.64 -16.22 7.32
CA SER A 156 10.40 -15.35 6.15
C SER A 156 11.23 -15.81 4.94
N GLY A 157 12.48 -16.21 5.14
CA GLY A 157 13.34 -16.78 4.10
C GLY A 157 12.78 -18.08 3.53
N ASN A 158 12.32 -18.99 4.39
CA ASN A 158 11.70 -20.24 3.96
C ASN A 158 10.41 -20.00 3.17
N ARG A 159 9.56 -19.07 3.60
CA ARG A 159 8.36 -18.66 2.82
C ARG A 159 8.73 -18.15 1.43
N MET A 160 9.78 -17.32 1.34
CA MET A 160 10.25 -16.78 0.06
C MET A 160 10.75 -17.86 -0.88
N PHE A 161 11.56 -18.81 -0.40
CA PHE A 161 12.24 -19.81 -1.22
C PHE A 161 11.38 -21.06 -1.45
N THR A 162 11.02 -21.80 -0.39
CA THR A 162 10.32 -23.09 -0.49
C THR A 162 8.88 -22.97 -0.95
N HIS A 163 8.17 -21.91 -0.53
CA HIS A 163 6.79 -21.66 -0.96
C HIS A 163 6.68 -20.79 -2.20
N LEU A 164 7.82 -20.46 -2.87
CA LEU A 164 7.89 -19.67 -4.09
C LEU A 164 7.18 -18.30 -3.98
N MET A 165 7.09 -17.76 -2.75
CA MET A 165 6.38 -16.51 -2.50
C MET A 165 7.11 -15.28 -3.07
N TRP A 166 8.36 -15.44 -3.55
CA TRP A 166 9.13 -14.33 -4.13
C TRP A 166 8.43 -13.68 -5.33
N LEU A 167 7.78 -14.49 -6.19
CA LEU A 167 7.04 -13.93 -7.34
C LEU A 167 5.84 -13.10 -6.89
N PHE A 168 5.11 -13.60 -5.90
CA PHE A 168 4.01 -12.88 -5.27
C PHE A 168 4.46 -11.55 -4.68
N TYR A 169 5.54 -11.55 -3.89
CA TYR A 169 6.07 -10.34 -3.27
C TYR A 169 6.71 -9.38 -4.28
N LEU A 170 7.27 -9.89 -5.39
CA LEU A 170 7.78 -9.05 -6.46
C LEU A 170 6.65 -8.19 -7.08
N VAL A 171 5.54 -8.83 -7.44
CA VAL A 171 4.37 -8.11 -8.02
C VAL A 171 3.76 -7.18 -6.97
N LEU A 172 3.68 -7.62 -5.71
CA LEU A 172 3.16 -6.78 -4.62
C LEU A 172 4.04 -5.55 -4.39
N LEU A 173 5.38 -5.68 -4.38
CA LEU A 173 6.33 -4.59 -4.18
C LEU A 173 6.11 -3.48 -5.22
N PHE A 174 6.11 -3.83 -6.52
CA PHE A 174 5.89 -2.83 -7.56
C PHE A 174 4.50 -2.22 -7.49
N SER A 175 3.49 -3.03 -7.20
CA SER A 175 2.10 -2.55 -7.11
C SER A 175 1.92 -1.59 -5.95
N VAL A 176 2.44 -1.90 -4.77
CA VAL A 176 2.28 -1.08 -3.57
C VAL A 176 3.06 0.23 -3.69
N GLU A 177 4.29 0.19 -4.24
CA GLU A 177 5.08 1.40 -4.41
C GLU A 177 4.49 2.35 -5.45
N LEU A 178 4.07 1.85 -6.61
CA LEU A 178 3.43 2.68 -7.61
C LEU A 178 2.10 3.24 -7.11
N HIS A 179 1.27 2.42 -6.46
CA HIS A 179 -0.01 2.86 -5.92
C HIS A 179 0.18 3.90 -4.81
N GLY A 180 1.02 3.59 -3.83
CA GLY A 180 1.27 4.43 -2.66
C GLY A 180 1.99 5.73 -3.02
N GLY A 181 3.07 5.67 -3.79
CA GLY A 181 3.83 6.83 -4.21
C GLY A 181 3.01 7.81 -5.07
N ILE A 182 2.24 7.28 -6.06
CA ILE A 182 1.32 8.10 -6.85
C ILE A 182 0.19 8.63 -5.96
N GLY A 183 -0.32 7.82 -5.03
CA GLY A 183 -1.38 8.18 -4.10
C GLY A 183 -0.97 9.35 -3.20
N LEU A 184 0.20 9.28 -2.59
CA LEU A 184 0.73 10.34 -1.73
C LEU A 184 1.00 11.64 -2.52
N TYR A 185 1.59 11.54 -3.72
CA TYR A 185 1.74 12.68 -4.61
C TYR A 185 0.38 13.36 -4.89
N ARG A 186 -0.62 12.59 -5.30
CA ARG A 186 -1.97 13.12 -5.59
C ARG A 186 -2.66 13.68 -4.36
N LEU A 187 -2.37 13.13 -3.19
CA LEU A 187 -2.87 13.64 -1.93
C LEU A 187 -2.30 15.03 -1.62
N CYS A 188 -0.98 15.21 -1.80
CA CYS A 188 -0.34 16.52 -1.66
C CYS A 188 -0.95 17.56 -2.61
N VAL A 189 -1.16 17.21 -3.88
CA VAL A 189 -1.78 18.09 -4.87
C VAL A 189 -3.24 18.40 -4.50
N LYS A 190 -4.00 17.40 -4.06
CA LYS A 190 -5.42 17.54 -3.71
C LYS A 190 -5.65 18.50 -2.54
N TRP A 191 -4.80 18.42 -1.52
CA TRP A 191 -4.95 19.20 -0.30
C TRP A 191 -4.07 20.45 -0.25
N GLY A 192 -3.35 20.76 -1.35
CA GLY A 192 -2.47 21.93 -1.44
C GLY A 192 -1.26 21.85 -0.49
N TRP A 193 -0.85 20.65 -0.08
CA TRP A 193 0.30 20.49 0.80
C TRP A 193 1.58 20.84 0.06
N PHE A 194 2.44 21.60 0.74
CA PHE A 194 3.72 22.10 0.20
C PHE A 194 3.53 23.06 -0.99
N GLU A 195 2.33 23.61 -1.20
CA GLU A 195 2.08 24.53 -2.31
C GLU A 195 2.84 25.85 -2.09
N GLY A 196 3.73 26.18 -3.05
CA GLY A 196 4.48 27.42 -3.07
C GLY A 196 3.79 28.48 -3.96
N LYS A 197 4.45 29.62 -4.13
CA LYS A 197 3.96 30.72 -4.99
C LYS A 197 3.74 30.28 -6.45
N ASN A 198 4.50 29.29 -6.92
CA ASN A 198 4.39 28.72 -8.25
C ASN A 198 3.90 27.27 -8.19
N TYR A 199 2.61 27.04 -8.39
CA TYR A 199 2.00 25.72 -8.32
C TYR A 199 2.56 24.71 -9.36
N LYS A 200 2.98 25.19 -10.55
CA LYS A 200 3.57 24.31 -11.58
C LYS A 200 4.90 23.75 -11.12
N GLU A 201 5.77 24.62 -10.62
CA GLU A 201 7.07 24.25 -10.09
C GLU A 201 6.94 23.30 -8.87
N THR A 202 5.98 23.57 -7.99
CA THR A 202 5.68 22.71 -6.85
C THR A 202 5.27 21.30 -7.31
N ARG A 203 4.40 21.19 -8.31
CA ARG A 203 3.98 19.89 -8.87
C ARG A 203 5.15 19.12 -9.47
N GLU A 204 6.02 19.77 -10.22
CA GLU A 204 7.21 19.15 -10.79
C GLU A 204 8.16 18.63 -9.70
N LYS A 205 8.40 19.41 -8.66
CA LYS A 205 9.19 18.99 -7.49
C LYS A 205 8.56 17.78 -6.78
N LEU A 206 7.25 17.80 -6.55
CA LEU A 206 6.54 16.68 -5.94
C LEU A 206 6.58 15.41 -6.81
N LYS A 207 6.45 15.53 -8.13
CA LYS A 207 6.60 14.40 -9.06
C LYS A 207 8.02 13.82 -9.00
N LYS A 208 9.02 14.68 -9.01
CA LYS A 208 10.42 14.25 -8.90
C LYS A 208 10.67 13.54 -7.56
N ALA A 209 10.21 14.13 -6.45
CA ALA A 209 10.33 13.52 -5.13
C ALA A 209 9.64 12.15 -5.07
N LYS A 210 8.42 12.03 -5.62
CA LYS A 210 7.71 10.76 -5.73
C LYS A 210 8.55 9.69 -6.46
N TRP A 211 9.13 10.01 -7.63
CA TRP A 211 9.91 9.02 -8.39
C TRP A 211 11.21 8.63 -7.68
N VAL A 212 11.87 9.57 -7.02
CA VAL A 212 13.07 9.30 -6.21
C VAL A 212 12.73 8.38 -5.03
N LEU A 213 11.67 8.68 -4.29
CA LEU A 213 11.23 7.86 -3.16
C LEU A 213 10.78 6.46 -3.61
N SER A 214 9.95 6.36 -4.65
CA SER A 214 9.54 5.05 -5.17
C SER A 214 10.72 4.24 -5.69
N GLY A 215 11.67 4.86 -6.38
CA GLY A 215 12.90 4.18 -6.81
C GLY A 215 13.72 3.66 -5.63
N PHE A 216 13.89 4.48 -4.60
CA PHE A 216 14.58 4.09 -3.37
C PHE A 216 13.92 2.87 -2.71
N PHE A 217 12.61 2.90 -2.48
CA PHE A 217 11.91 1.80 -1.82
C PHE A 217 11.81 0.53 -2.67
N ILE A 218 11.70 0.66 -4.00
CA ILE A 218 11.78 -0.51 -4.90
C ILE A 218 13.14 -1.18 -4.80
N VAL A 219 14.23 -0.42 -4.87
CA VAL A 219 15.59 -0.98 -4.74
C VAL A 219 15.77 -1.63 -3.37
N LEU A 220 15.36 -0.95 -2.30
CA LEU A 220 15.43 -1.45 -0.94
C LEU A 220 14.66 -2.78 -0.78
N GLY A 221 13.45 -2.84 -1.33
CA GLY A 221 12.61 -4.05 -1.32
C GLY A 221 13.21 -5.20 -2.12
N LEU A 222 13.76 -4.93 -3.31
CA LEU A 222 14.43 -5.95 -4.12
C LEU A 222 15.66 -6.53 -3.42
N LEU A 223 16.49 -5.69 -2.81
CA LEU A 223 17.65 -6.14 -2.04
C LEU A 223 17.22 -7.00 -0.85
N SER A 224 16.19 -6.58 -0.10
CA SER A 224 15.63 -7.35 1.01
C SER A 224 15.10 -8.71 0.54
N MET A 225 14.36 -8.75 -0.58
CA MET A 225 13.88 -10.00 -1.17
C MET A 225 15.00 -10.96 -1.53
N VAL A 226 16.07 -10.48 -2.18
CA VAL A 226 17.24 -11.29 -2.52
C VAL A 226 17.89 -11.86 -1.26
N THR A 227 17.96 -11.08 -0.19
CA THR A 227 18.52 -11.53 1.09
C THR A 227 17.67 -12.63 1.72
N PHE A 228 16.34 -12.47 1.77
CA PHE A 228 15.44 -13.52 2.24
C PHE A 228 15.50 -14.79 1.39
N LEU A 229 15.61 -14.65 0.06
CA LEU A 229 15.80 -15.81 -0.83
C LEU A 229 17.10 -16.56 -0.53
N LYS A 230 18.21 -15.87 -0.28
CA LYS A 230 19.48 -16.49 0.11
C LYS A 230 19.37 -17.23 1.45
N ILE A 231 18.69 -16.64 2.43
CA ILE A 231 18.44 -17.27 3.73
C ILE A 231 17.63 -18.56 3.54
N GLY A 232 16.52 -18.50 2.79
CA GLY A 232 15.68 -19.66 2.53
C GLY A 232 16.39 -20.77 1.75
N TYR A 233 17.21 -20.40 0.76
CA TYR A 233 18.05 -21.35 0.03
C TYR A 233 19.06 -22.06 0.96
N HIS A 234 19.77 -21.30 1.80
CA HIS A 234 20.72 -21.85 2.75
C HIS A 234 20.04 -22.81 3.74
N ASN A 235 18.89 -22.43 4.29
CA ASN A 235 18.13 -23.27 5.20
C ASN A 235 17.68 -24.58 4.53
N PHE A 236 17.27 -24.51 3.25
CA PHE A 236 16.85 -25.67 2.47
C PHE A 236 18.01 -26.66 2.19
N THR A 237 19.21 -26.12 1.92
CA THR A 237 20.39 -26.97 1.62
C THR A 237 21.08 -27.51 2.87
N ALA A 238 20.77 -26.97 4.05
CA ALA A 238 21.30 -27.45 5.34
C ALA A 238 20.45 -28.52 6.01
N MET A 239 19.28 -28.86 5.44
CA MET A 239 18.41 -29.97 5.85
C MET A 239 18.83 -31.27 5.20
#